data_c194988fe69b75bc3f75a47a84aced39
#
_entry.id   c194988fe69b75bc3f75a47a84aced39
#
_cell.length_a   1.000
_cell.length_b   1.000
_cell.length_c   1.000
_cell.angle_alpha   90.00
_cell.angle_beta   90.00
_cell.angle_gamma   90.00
#
_symmetry.space_group_name_H-M   'P 1'
#
loop_
_entity.id
_entity.type
_entity.pdbx_description
1 polymer ?
#
loop_
_entity_poly.entity_id
_entity_poly.type
_entity_poly.pdbx_seq_one_letter_code
_entity_poly.pdbx_strand_id
1 'polypeptide(L)'
;MKQFYYAIPAAAVMLVACAPDPGFVPVSGVREISQAEAAQCSYVSDFRMTPPVYGPLAGQGLRYARNKIIADAREAGANAVVFDPVTPGADVYSIHAVGYRC
;
A
#
# COMPACT_ATOMS: atom_id res chain seq x y z
N MET A 1 43.96 -14.67 31.25
CA MET A 1 43.53 -14.59 30.99
C MET A 1 42.81 -14.23 30.22
N LYS A 2 42.44 -14.26 29.80
CA LYS A 2 41.87 -14.06 29.30
C LYS A 2 41.03 -13.77 28.57
N GLN A 3 40.53 -13.64 28.03
CA GLN A 3 39.86 -13.42 27.50
C GLN A 3 39.23 -13.24 26.60
N PHE A 4 38.73 -13.20 26.11
CA PHE A 4 38.21 -13.07 25.41
C PHE A 4 37.40 -12.93 24.75
N TYR A 5 36.84 -12.90 24.33
CA TYR A 5 36.22 -12.86 23.90
C TYR A 5 35.48 -12.49 23.15
N TYR A 6 35.05 -12.40 22.63
CA TYR A 6 34.56 -12.09 22.18
C TYR A 6 33.80 -11.81 21.46
N ALA A 7 33.35 -11.91 21.16
CA ALA A 7 32.65 -11.74 20.65
C ALA A 7 31.89 -11.37 19.76
N ILE A 8 31.41 -11.19 19.27
CA ILE A 8 30.87 -10.76 18.51
C ILE A 8 30.04 -10.83 17.58
N PRO A 9 29.54 -10.97 17.19
CA PRO A 9 28.73 -11.15 16.43
C PRO A 9 27.91 -10.47 15.71
N ALA A 10 27.95 -9.99 15.37
CA ALA A 10 27.32 -9.14 14.75
C ALA A 10 26.59 -9.45 13.66
N ALA A 11 26.64 -10.31 13.17
CA ALA A 11 26.14 -10.50 12.04
C ALA A 11 24.81 -10.43 11.80
N ALA A 12 24.08 -10.40 12.46
CA ALA A 12 22.86 -10.57 12.28
C ALA A 12 22.05 -9.71 11.54
N VAL A 13 22.39 -8.73 11.25
CA VAL A 13 21.62 -7.87 10.82
C VAL A 13 21.06 -7.87 9.54
N MET A 14 21.43 -8.54 8.75
CA MET A 14 21.10 -8.40 7.50
C MET A 14 19.82 -8.78 7.02
N LEU A 15 19.01 -9.22 7.70
CA LEU A 15 17.85 -9.78 7.20
C LEU A 15 16.82 -8.86 6.76
N VAL A 16 17.01 -7.66 6.93
CA VAL A 16 16.01 -6.79 6.69
C VAL A 16 15.76 -6.53 5.30
N ALA A 17 16.55 -6.85 4.48
CA ALA A 17 16.47 -6.37 3.17
C ALA A 17 15.44 -6.97 2.29
N CYS A 18 14.76 -7.90 2.68
CA CYS A 18 13.93 -8.66 1.78
C CYS A 18 12.44 -8.36 1.88
N ALA A 19 12.10 -7.22 2.33
CA ALA A 19 10.68 -6.89 2.42
C ALA A 19 10.11 -6.78 1.01
N PRO A 20 8.97 -7.39 0.72
CA PRO A 20 8.38 -7.28 -0.60
C PRO A 20 7.83 -5.89 -0.85
N ASP A 21 7.80 -5.50 -2.10
CA ASP A 21 7.19 -4.24 -2.48
C ASP A 21 5.68 -4.32 -2.22
N PRO A 22 5.11 -3.37 -1.50
CA PRO A 22 3.68 -3.39 -1.21
C PRO A 22 2.79 -3.32 -2.45
N GLY A 23 3.33 -2.90 -3.59
CA GLY A 23 2.57 -2.92 -4.83
C GLY A 23 2.36 -4.31 -5.38
N PHE A 24 3.20 -5.26 -5.03
CA PHE A 24 3.07 -6.64 -5.50
C PHE A 24 2.39 -7.54 -4.48
N VAL A 25 2.34 -7.15 -3.23
CA VAL A 25 1.77 -7.98 -2.18
C VAL A 25 0.76 -7.14 -1.41
N PRO A 26 -0.50 -7.54 -1.39
CA PRO A 26 -1.51 -6.76 -0.65
C PRO A 26 -1.20 -6.78 0.84
N VAL A 27 -1.51 -5.69 1.51
CA VAL A 27 -1.41 -5.62 2.96
C VAL A 27 -2.76 -5.85 3.59
N SER A 28 -2.76 -6.33 4.81
CA SER A 28 -4.00 -6.54 5.55
C SER A 28 -4.32 -5.35 6.44
N GLY A 29 -5.52 -5.31 6.96
CA GLY A 29 -5.91 -4.29 7.92
C GLY A 29 -6.57 -3.06 7.31
N VAL A 30 -6.70 -3.00 6.00
CA VAL A 30 -7.42 -1.93 5.31
C VAL A 30 -8.39 -2.57 4.33
N ARG A 31 -9.64 -2.19 4.39
CA ARG A 31 -10.63 -2.74 3.46
C ARG A 31 -11.18 -1.65 2.56
N GLU A 32 -11.61 -2.04 1.41
CA GLU A 32 -12.27 -1.12 0.48
C GLU A 32 -13.75 -1.02 0.87
N ILE A 33 -14.26 0.20 0.98
CA ILE A 33 -15.65 0.45 1.35
C ILE A 33 -16.32 1.35 0.33
N SER A 34 -17.63 1.47 0.43
CA SER A 34 -18.39 2.36 -0.44
C SER A 34 -18.40 3.77 0.12
N GLN A 35 -18.76 4.71 -0.72
CA GLN A 35 -18.91 6.10 -0.29
C GLN A 35 -19.97 6.22 0.80
N ALA A 36 -21.02 5.43 0.73
CA ALA A 36 -22.07 5.47 1.73
C ALA A 36 -21.58 5.01 3.10
N GLU A 37 -20.74 3.98 3.13
CA GLU A 37 -20.15 3.52 4.39
C GLU A 37 -19.21 4.57 4.94
N ALA A 38 -18.47 5.25 4.09
CA ALA A 38 -17.49 6.25 4.50
C ALA A 38 -18.14 7.44 5.21
N ALA A 39 -19.42 7.69 4.98
CA ALA A 39 -20.12 8.79 5.64
C ALA A 39 -20.12 8.67 7.16
N GLN A 40 -19.91 7.47 7.68
CA GLN A 40 -19.91 7.24 9.12
C GLN A 40 -18.49 7.10 9.68
N CYS A 41 -17.48 7.35 8.87
CA CYS A 41 -16.09 7.19 9.26
C CYS A 41 -15.38 8.53 9.29
N SER A 42 -14.23 8.57 9.92
CA SER A 42 -13.44 9.80 9.99
C SER A 42 -12.45 9.85 8.84
N TYR A 43 -12.37 10.99 8.19
CA TYR A 43 -11.43 11.21 7.10
C TYR A 43 -9.98 11.17 7.62
N VAL A 44 -9.13 10.50 6.88
CA VAL A 44 -7.69 10.44 7.22
C VAL A 44 -6.86 11.22 6.21
N SER A 45 -6.91 10.85 4.94
CA SER A 45 -6.11 11.51 3.92
C SER A 45 -6.55 11.09 2.52
N ASP A 46 -6.12 11.85 1.52
CA ASP A 46 -6.28 11.49 0.13
C ASP A 46 -5.01 10.83 -0.39
N PHE A 47 -5.16 9.92 -1.32
CA PHE A 47 -4.04 9.21 -1.93
C PHE A 47 -4.21 9.20 -3.44
N ARG A 48 -3.12 9.44 -4.15
CA ARG A 48 -3.11 9.38 -5.62
C ARG A 48 -1.89 8.63 -6.07
N MET A 49 -2.03 7.90 -7.13
CA MET A 49 -0.91 7.19 -7.71
C MET A 49 -1.10 7.01 -9.19
N THR A 50 -0.01 7.16 -9.96
CA THR A 50 -0.02 6.88 -11.38
C THR A 50 0.40 5.42 -11.57
N PRO A 51 -0.40 4.61 -12.27
CA PRO A 51 0.01 3.23 -12.55
C PRO A 51 1.33 3.22 -13.32
N PRO A 52 2.22 2.28 -13.01
CA PRO A 52 3.55 2.27 -13.61
C PRO A 52 3.60 1.77 -15.04
N VAL A 53 2.57 1.08 -15.50
CA VAL A 53 2.55 0.53 -16.85
C VAL A 53 1.19 0.69 -17.48
N TYR A 54 1.17 0.74 -18.79
CA TYR A 54 -0.03 0.90 -19.60
C TYR A 54 -0.08 -0.17 -20.69
N GLY A 55 -1.08 -0.11 -21.52
CA GLY A 55 -1.22 -1.03 -22.65
C GLY A 55 -1.57 -2.43 -22.18
N PRO A 56 -0.93 -3.47 -22.71
CA PRO A 56 -1.26 -4.84 -22.34
C PRO A 56 -1.08 -5.16 -20.87
N LEU A 57 -0.24 -4.40 -20.19
CA LEU A 57 0.03 -4.61 -18.77
C LEU A 57 -0.75 -3.66 -17.87
N ALA A 58 -1.70 -2.93 -18.42
CA ALA A 58 -2.43 -1.92 -17.67
C ALA A 58 -3.14 -2.49 -16.44
N GLY A 59 -3.70 -3.70 -16.57
CA GLY A 59 -4.38 -4.32 -15.43
C GLY A 59 -3.45 -4.62 -14.27
N GLN A 60 -2.22 -5.03 -14.57
CA GLN A 60 -1.23 -5.26 -13.54
C GLN A 60 -0.77 -3.95 -12.91
N GLY A 61 -0.60 -2.92 -13.73
CA GLY A 61 -0.24 -1.59 -13.23
C GLY A 61 -1.30 -1.02 -12.31
N LEU A 62 -2.55 -1.26 -12.66
CA LEU A 62 -3.66 -0.79 -11.85
C LEU A 62 -3.69 -1.51 -10.49
N ARG A 63 -3.49 -2.81 -10.48
CA ARG A 63 -3.43 -3.56 -9.21
C ARG A 63 -2.26 -3.11 -8.36
N TYR A 64 -1.11 -2.88 -8.98
CA TYR A 64 0.06 -2.39 -8.26
C TYR A 64 -0.25 -1.05 -7.59
N ALA A 65 -0.84 -0.12 -8.34
CA ALA A 65 -1.16 1.20 -7.80
C ALA A 65 -2.19 1.12 -6.67
N ARG A 66 -3.21 0.27 -6.81
CA ARG A 66 -4.21 0.10 -5.76
C ARG A 66 -3.58 -0.47 -4.49
N ASN A 67 -2.72 -1.47 -4.62
CA ASN A 67 -2.06 -2.06 -3.48
C ASN A 67 -1.14 -1.06 -2.77
N LYS A 68 -0.46 -0.22 -3.53
CA LYS A 68 0.39 0.82 -2.94
C LYS A 68 -0.43 1.85 -2.17
N ILE A 69 -1.56 2.25 -2.72
CA ILE A 69 -2.45 3.17 -2.03
C ILE A 69 -2.94 2.55 -0.72
N ILE A 70 -3.31 1.28 -0.74
CA ILE A 70 -3.78 0.60 0.46
C ILE A 70 -2.67 0.55 1.51
N ALA A 71 -1.45 0.28 1.10
CA ALA A 71 -0.32 0.28 2.01
C ALA A 71 -0.07 1.66 2.61
N ASP A 72 -0.15 2.70 1.79
CA ASP A 72 0.03 4.06 2.25
C ASP A 72 -1.09 4.46 3.23
N ALA A 73 -2.31 4.04 2.94
CA ALA A 73 -3.45 4.30 3.82
C ALA A 73 -3.24 3.66 5.19
N ARG A 74 -2.75 2.43 5.20
CA ARG A 74 -2.47 1.75 6.46
C ARG A 74 -1.41 2.50 7.26
N GLU A 75 -0.37 2.96 6.62
CA GLU A 75 0.68 3.72 7.30
C GLU A 75 0.16 5.04 7.84
N ALA A 76 -0.80 5.64 7.18
CA ALA A 76 -1.40 6.89 7.61
C ALA A 76 -2.43 6.70 8.73
N GLY A 77 -2.71 5.46 9.10
CA GLY A 77 -3.67 5.17 10.17
C GLY A 77 -5.09 4.88 9.71
N ALA A 78 -5.32 4.78 8.42
CA ALA A 78 -6.62 4.44 7.89
C ALA A 78 -6.86 2.92 8.00
N ASN A 79 -8.10 2.52 8.19
CA ASN A 79 -8.46 1.11 8.12
C ASN A 79 -9.49 0.84 7.03
N ALA A 80 -9.81 1.85 6.25
CA ALA A 80 -10.73 1.72 5.12
C ALA A 80 -10.37 2.72 4.04
N VAL A 81 -10.66 2.38 2.80
CA VAL A 81 -10.43 3.30 1.66
C VAL A 81 -11.62 3.26 0.72
N VAL A 82 -11.87 4.37 0.06
CA VAL A 82 -12.82 4.47 -1.04
C VAL A 82 -12.04 4.87 -2.27
N PHE A 83 -12.09 4.03 -3.30
CA PHE A 83 -11.45 4.34 -4.57
C PHE A 83 -12.44 5.03 -5.50
N ASP A 84 -11.96 6.00 -6.27
CA ASP A 84 -12.76 6.59 -7.32
C ASP A 84 -13.05 5.53 -8.37
N PRO A 85 -14.22 5.57 -8.98
CA PRO A 85 -14.56 4.61 -10.02
C PRO A 85 -13.64 4.72 -11.22
N VAL A 86 -13.35 3.58 -11.83
CA VAL A 86 -12.55 3.50 -13.05
C VAL A 86 -13.43 2.92 -14.13
N THR A 87 -13.51 3.58 -15.28
CA THR A 87 -14.30 3.09 -16.39
C THR A 87 -13.57 1.92 -17.05
N PRO A 88 -14.20 0.75 -17.17
CA PRO A 88 -13.58 -0.40 -17.82
C PRO A 88 -13.17 -0.05 -19.24
N GLY A 89 -11.96 -0.44 -19.62
CA GLY A 89 -11.45 -0.24 -20.97
C GLY A 89 -10.90 1.14 -21.24
N ALA A 90 -10.99 2.07 -20.28
CA ALA A 90 -10.41 3.39 -20.46
C ALA A 90 -8.96 3.38 -19.97
N ASP A 91 -8.16 4.26 -20.55
CA ASP A 91 -6.79 4.45 -20.04
C ASP A 91 -6.85 5.16 -18.69
N VAL A 92 -6.13 4.66 -17.72
CA VAL A 92 -6.12 5.23 -16.39
C VAL A 92 -4.75 5.86 -16.14
N TYR A 93 -4.72 7.16 -16.04
CA TYR A 93 -3.48 7.88 -15.83
C TYR A 93 -3.23 8.21 -14.36
N SER A 94 -4.25 8.14 -13.55
CA SER A 94 -4.09 8.36 -12.11
C SER A 94 -5.24 7.70 -11.37
N ILE A 95 -4.92 7.16 -10.20
CA ILE A 95 -5.91 6.56 -9.32
C ILE A 95 -5.98 7.41 -8.08
N HIS A 96 -7.19 7.71 -7.64
CA HIS A 96 -7.42 8.48 -6.44
C HIS A 96 -8.24 7.65 -5.45
N ALA A 97 -7.86 7.74 -4.19
CA ALA A 97 -8.63 7.12 -3.12
C ALA A 97 -8.59 8.01 -1.90
N VAL A 98 -9.58 7.84 -1.05
CA VAL A 98 -9.64 8.56 0.22
C VAL A 98 -9.58 7.52 1.34
N GLY A 99 -8.72 7.75 2.32
CA GLY A 99 -8.58 6.88 3.46
C GLY A 99 -9.42 7.36 4.63
N TYR A 100 -10.02 6.41 5.32
CA TYR A 100 -10.91 6.67 6.45
C TYR A 100 -10.55 5.78 7.63
N ARG A 101 -10.96 6.24 8.79
CA ARG A 101 -10.92 5.45 10.01
C ARG A 101 -12.34 5.16 10.44
N CYS A 102 -12.71 3.93 10.35
CA CYS A 102 -14.06 3.49 10.72
C CYS A 102 -14.09 2.75 12.06
#